data_3f877cf0334c381bd64c8fc1d2f466b5
#
_entry.id   3f877cf0334c381bd64c8fc1d2f466b5
#
_cell.length_a   1.000
_cell.length_b   1.000
_cell.length_c   1.000
_cell.angle_alpha   90.00
_cell.angle_beta   90.00
_cell.angle_gamma   90.00
#
_symmetry.space_group_name_H-M   'P 1'
#
loop_
_entity.id
_entity.type
_entity.pdbx_description
1 polymer ?
#
loop_
_entity_poly.entity_id
_entity_poly.type
_entity_poly.pdbx_seq_one_letter_code
_entity_poly.pdbx_strand_id
1 'polypeptide(L)'
;MKMVLLSSALLAAALMLSASCLHIRQSPNACYIDNESSRENRTNLSADSANANGTYAYTVNNLPHFESVDVSSGIILRHIPTGNPTVTVSMDRKDDQLVQVYVDDGELRVGMAYHNFMRRPHVVVTVTGYTLYGYEASSGASIRVGAPLKLDRKLSFEASSGANIQVDRVQAPKFKVEASSGGEVKLYNVLTDLMEADASSGASITLSGRTQRAKFEASSGATVKAERLSAQHAEAEASSGGEVTCNAATLVVDDDSSRTGTVRNVAK
;
A
#
# COMPACT_ATOMS: atom_id res chain seq x y z
N MET A 1 28.80 -15.37 57.58
CA MET A 1 27.53 -15.68 56.95
C MET A 1 27.17 -14.50 56.05
N LYS A 2 27.60 -14.53 54.76
CA LYS A 2 27.30 -13.48 53.78
C LYS A 2 26.36 -14.10 52.73
N MET A 3 25.13 -13.62 52.72
CA MET A 3 24.11 -13.97 51.76
C MET A 3 24.38 -13.22 50.44
N VAL A 4 24.65 -13.94 49.37
CA VAL A 4 24.81 -13.42 48.03
C VAL A 4 23.43 -13.35 47.40
N LEU A 5 22.92 -12.14 47.13
CA LEU A 5 21.76 -11.88 46.33
C LEU A 5 22.15 -12.02 44.83
N LEU A 6 21.76 -13.10 44.18
CA LEU A 6 21.79 -13.20 42.72
C LEU A 6 20.63 -12.37 42.16
N SER A 7 20.98 -11.36 41.38
CA SER A 7 20.06 -10.53 40.62
C SER A 7 19.44 -11.33 39.50
N SER A 8 18.13 -11.42 39.49
CA SER A 8 17.27 -11.91 38.38
C SER A 8 17.20 -10.88 37.24
N ALA A 9 18.21 -10.89 36.38
CA ALA A 9 18.25 -10.08 35.18
C ALA A 9 18.52 -10.98 33.95
N LEU A 10 17.65 -11.94 33.72
CA LEU A 10 17.72 -12.77 32.50
C LEU A 10 16.35 -13.44 32.26
N LEU A 11 15.33 -12.63 31.92
CA LEU A 11 14.10 -13.12 31.27
C LEU A 11 13.27 -11.94 30.74
N ALA A 12 13.81 -11.19 29.80
CA ALA A 12 13.04 -10.16 29.06
C ALA A 12 13.54 -9.96 27.65
N ALA A 13 14.00 -11.03 27.00
CA ALA A 13 14.49 -10.97 25.62
C ALA A 13 13.89 -12.09 24.77
N ALA A 14 12.58 -12.26 24.81
CA ALA A 14 11.90 -13.19 23.90
C ALA A 14 10.40 -12.91 23.85
N LEU A 15 10.00 -11.68 23.45
CA LEU A 15 8.63 -11.37 23.00
C LEU A 15 8.61 -9.99 22.31
N MET A 16 9.53 -9.78 21.35
CA MET A 16 9.33 -8.81 20.28
C MET A 16 8.87 -9.57 19.04
N LEU A 17 7.81 -10.36 19.19
CA LEU A 17 7.03 -10.82 18.06
C LEU A 17 6.18 -9.64 17.58
N SER A 18 6.64 -9.01 16.50
CA SER A 18 5.83 -8.45 15.42
C SER A 18 4.38 -8.05 15.79
N ALA A 19 4.25 -7.01 16.59
CA ALA A 19 2.99 -6.28 16.69
C ALA A 19 2.97 -5.12 15.67
N SER A 20 3.27 -5.41 14.41
CA SER A 20 3.00 -4.51 13.28
C SER A 20 1.64 -4.80 12.64
N CYS A 21 0.77 -5.49 13.36
CA CYS A 21 -0.63 -5.60 12.99
C CYS A 21 -1.45 -4.89 14.06
N LEU A 22 -2.11 -3.85 13.63
CA LEU A 22 -3.13 -3.10 14.35
C LEU A 22 -2.62 -1.90 15.14
N HIS A 23 -2.15 -0.86 14.45
CA HIS A 23 -2.44 0.47 14.92
C HIS A 23 -3.93 0.74 14.65
N ILE A 24 -4.80 0.11 15.43
CA ILE A 24 -6.10 0.69 15.70
C ILE A 24 -5.78 1.90 16.58
N ARG A 25 -5.51 3.06 15.97
CA ARG A 25 -5.77 4.33 16.64
C ARG A 25 -7.28 4.32 16.87
N GLN A 26 -7.71 3.95 18.05
CA GLN A 26 -8.98 4.40 18.58
C GLN A 26 -8.88 5.92 18.69
N SER A 27 -9.17 6.62 17.58
CA SER A 27 -9.57 8.00 17.65
C SER A 27 -10.84 8.00 18.50
N PRO A 28 -10.90 8.75 19.63
CA PRO A 28 -12.12 8.86 20.43
C PRO A 28 -13.28 9.52 19.66
N ASN A 29 -13.05 9.93 18.42
CA ASN A 29 -13.99 10.48 17.46
C ASN A 29 -14.11 9.63 16.18
N ALA A 30 -13.71 8.36 16.19
CA ALA A 30 -14.18 7.42 15.18
C ALA A 30 -15.70 7.34 15.36
N CYS A 31 -16.36 8.32 14.80
CA CYS A 31 -17.77 8.25 14.54
C CYS A 31 -17.97 6.95 13.78
N TYR A 32 -18.51 5.96 14.43
CA TYR A 32 -19.24 4.90 13.78
C TYR A 32 -20.28 5.67 12.96
N ILE A 33 -19.96 5.93 11.68
CA ILE A 33 -20.89 6.60 10.80
C ILE A 33 -21.98 5.57 10.63
N ASP A 34 -23.05 5.73 11.39
CA ASP A 34 -24.28 5.01 11.20
C ASP A 34 -24.56 5.00 9.71
N ASN A 35 -24.96 3.84 9.19
CA ASN A 35 -25.27 3.61 7.78
C ASN A 35 -26.23 4.67 7.17
N GLU A 36 -26.89 5.48 7.97
CA GLU A 36 -27.77 6.55 7.52
C GLU A 36 -27.03 7.79 6.99
N SER A 37 -25.98 8.28 7.64
CA SER A 37 -25.23 9.43 7.16
C SER A 37 -24.40 9.12 5.89
N SER A 38 -23.99 7.86 5.71
CA SER A 38 -23.37 7.40 4.47
C SER A 38 -24.36 7.34 3.30
N ARG A 39 -25.66 7.24 3.55
CA ARG A 39 -26.70 7.21 2.50
C ARG A 39 -27.01 8.60 1.95
N GLU A 40 -26.96 9.64 2.76
CA GLU A 40 -27.26 11.01 2.32
C GLU A 40 -26.22 11.56 1.33
N ASN A 41 -25.00 11.03 1.34
CA ASN A 41 -23.90 11.45 0.47
C ASN A 41 -23.78 10.66 -0.84
N ARG A 42 -24.77 9.83 -1.17
CA ARG A 42 -24.73 8.98 -2.36
C ARG A 42 -25.74 9.46 -3.40
N THR A 43 -25.27 9.69 -4.62
CA THR A 43 -26.14 9.87 -5.79
C THR A 43 -26.04 8.62 -6.66
N ASN A 44 -27.12 7.89 -6.81
CA ASN A 44 -27.18 6.72 -7.69
C ASN A 44 -27.01 7.15 -9.15
N LEU A 45 -26.03 6.58 -9.85
CA LEU A 45 -25.80 6.83 -11.29
C LEU A 45 -26.85 6.13 -12.17
N SER A 46 -27.52 5.12 -11.62
CA SER A 46 -28.63 4.44 -12.27
C SER A 46 -29.74 4.23 -11.28
N ALA A 47 -30.92 4.78 -11.55
CA ALA A 47 -32.10 4.58 -10.73
C ALA A 47 -32.40 3.09 -10.55
N ASP A 48 -32.24 2.56 -9.35
CA ASP A 48 -32.72 1.28 -8.83
C ASP A 48 -32.58 0.00 -9.70
N SER A 49 -31.95 0.07 -10.87
CA SER A 49 -31.71 -1.08 -11.74
C SER A 49 -30.22 -1.23 -12.05
N ALA A 50 -29.74 -2.46 -12.07
CA ALA A 50 -28.43 -2.76 -12.63
C ALA A 50 -28.36 -2.23 -14.07
N ASN A 51 -27.19 -1.72 -14.48
CA ASN A 51 -26.95 -1.43 -15.89
C ASN A 51 -27.08 -2.73 -16.74
N ALA A 52 -27.02 -2.62 -18.07
CA ALA A 52 -27.17 -3.76 -18.99
C ALA A 52 -26.24 -4.95 -18.69
N ASN A 53 -25.19 -4.74 -17.88
CA ASN A 53 -24.22 -5.76 -17.46
C ASN A 53 -24.48 -6.30 -16.05
N GLY A 54 -25.61 -5.95 -15.40
CA GLY A 54 -25.91 -6.38 -14.03
C GLY A 54 -25.09 -5.68 -12.93
N THR A 55 -24.41 -4.57 -13.25
CA THR A 55 -23.58 -3.83 -12.31
C THR A 55 -24.35 -2.66 -11.69
N TYR A 56 -24.29 -2.52 -10.38
CA TYR A 56 -24.80 -1.37 -9.64
C TYR A 56 -23.67 -0.37 -9.41
N ALA A 57 -23.96 0.92 -9.58
CA ALA A 57 -22.98 1.97 -9.34
C ALA A 57 -23.61 3.20 -8.69
N TYR A 58 -22.84 3.88 -7.83
CA TYR A 58 -23.20 5.16 -7.24
C TYR A 58 -21.97 6.06 -7.09
N THR A 59 -22.20 7.38 -7.02
CA THR A 59 -21.15 8.36 -6.72
C THR A 59 -21.24 8.75 -5.25
N VAL A 60 -20.08 8.82 -4.59
CA VAL A 60 -19.95 9.32 -3.23
C VAL A 60 -19.74 10.83 -3.30
N ASN A 61 -20.67 11.60 -2.73
CA ASN A 61 -20.61 13.07 -2.73
C ASN A 61 -20.14 13.59 -1.37
N ASN A 62 -19.82 14.90 -1.33
CA ASN A 62 -19.49 15.63 -0.09
C ASN A 62 -18.32 15.02 0.70
N LEU A 63 -17.37 14.36 0.01
CA LEU A 63 -16.14 13.92 0.65
C LEU A 63 -15.27 15.14 0.99
N PRO A 64 -14.71 15.22 2.20
CA PRO A 64 -13.64 16.18 2.51
C PRO A 64 -12.45 16.01 1.56
N HIS A 65 -11.57 17.01 1.52
CA HIS A 65 -10.33 16.90 0.76
C HIS A 65 -9.45 15.77 1.31
N PHE A 66 -8.85 14.99 0.41
CA PHE A 66 -7.91 13.92 0.75
C PHE A 66 -6.75 13.89 -0.25
N GLU A 67 -5.59 13.45 0.22
CA GLU A 67 -4.35 13.32 -0.56
C GLU A 67 -3.77 11.90 -0.52
N SER A 68 -4.41 10.99 0.18
CA SER A 68 -4.05 9.56 0.24
C SER A 68 -5.27 8.66 0.20
N VAL A 69 -5.04 7.40 -0.10
CA VAL A 69 -6.09 6.36 -0.10
C VAL A 69 -5.61 5.12 0.65
N ASP A 70 -6.46 4.57 1.52
CA ASP A 70 -6.32 3.26 2.15
C ASP A 70 -7.46 2.35 1.69
N VAL A 71 -7.10 1.20 1.11
CA VAL A 71 -8.06 0.26 0.52
C VAL A 71 -7.86 -1.13 1.11
N SER A 72 -8.95 -1.72 1.59
CA SER A 72 -8.91 -3.03 2.22
C SER A 72 -9.99 -4.00 1.72
N SER A 73 -10.00 -5.20 2.28
CA SER A 73 -11.10 -6.17 2.12
C SER A 73 -11.32 -6.69 0.69
N GLY A 74 -10.26 -6.82 -0.11
CA GLY A 74 -10.35 -7.35 -1.47
C GLY A 74 -10.96 -6.39 -2.50
N ILE A 75 -11.15 -5.12 -2.16
CA ILE A 75 -11.68 -4.09 -3.05
C ILE A 75 -10.64 -3.73 -4.11
N ILE A 76 -11.08 -3.45 -5.33
CA ILE A 76 -10.24 -2.92 -6.40
C ILE A 76 -10.43 -1.41 -6.48
N LEU A 77 -9.37 -0.64 -6.23
CA LEU A 77 -9.36 0.79 -6.48
C LEU A 77 -8.67 1.10 -7.81
N ARG A 78 -9.31 1.91 -8.63
CA ARG A 78 -8.75 2.50 -9.86
C ARG A 78 -8.60 3.99 -9.66
N HIS A 79 -7.37 4.49 -9.73
CA HIS A 79 -7.11 5.93 -9.68
C HIS A 79 -6.81 6.45 -11.08
N ILE A 80 -7.55 7.48 -11.51
CA ILE A 80 -7.37 8.21 -12.76
C ILE A 80 -7.10 9.68 -12.38
N PRO A 81 -5.84 10.16 -12.39
CA PRO A 81 -5.46 11.49 -11.89
C PRO A 81 -6.07 12.66 -12.66
N THR A 82 -6.69 12.39 -13.79
CA THR A 82 -7.27 13.40 -14.69
C THR A 82 -8.79 13.37 -14.67
N GLY A 83 -9.41 14.46 -15.10
CA GLY A 83 -10.87 14.60 -15.16
C GLY A 83 -11.44 15.37 -13.96
N ASN A 84 -12.75 15.34 -13.81
CA ASN A 84 -13.42 15.98 -12.68
C ASN A 84 -13.25 15.13 -11.41
N PRO A 85 -13.06 15.76 -10.23
CA PRO A 85 -12.95 15.03 -8.97
C PRO A 85 -14.23 14.25 -8.66
N THR A 86 -14.16 12.92 -8.71
CA THR A 86 -15.27 12.03 -8.35
C THR A 86 -14.76 10.76 -7.69
N VAL A 87 -15.58 10.19 -6.82
CA VAL A 87 -15.39 8.85 -6.25
C VAL A 87 -16.63 8.03 -6.58
N THR A 88 -16.47 7.00 -7.39
CA THR A 88 -17.57 6.13 -7.84
C THR A 88 -17.34 4.71 -7.34
N VAL A 89 -18.35 4.11 -6.76
CA VAL A 89 -18.37 2.71 -6.32
C VAL A 89 -19.22 1.91 -7.30
N SER A 90 -18.68 0.80 -7.80
CA SER A 90 -19.38 -0.15 -8.67
C SER A 90 -19.31 -1.55 -8.09
N MET A 91 -20.39 -2.30 -8.15
CA MET A 91 -20.45 -3.66 -7.60
C MET A 91 -21.36 -4.57 -8.44
N ASP A 92 -21.14 -5.87 -8.38
CA ASP A 92 -21.87 -6.88 -9.14
C ASP A 92 -23.26 -7.22 -8.57
N ARG A 93 -23.61 -6.70 -7.40
CA ARG A 93 -24.93 -6.85 -6.77
C ARG A 93 -25.24 -5.66 -5.89
N LYS A 94 -26.54 -5.41 -5.68
CA LYS A 94 -27.02 -4.30 -4.84
C LYS A 94 -26.82 -4.62 -3.36
N ASP A 95 -25.67 -4.26 -2.83
CA ASP A 95 -25.29 -4.49 -1.43
C ASP A 95 -24.45 -3.31 -0.90
N ASP A 96 -24.94 -2.12 -1.19
CA ASP A 96 -24.26 -0.85 -0.95
C ASP A 96 -24.02 -0.55 0.54
N GLN A 97 -24.78 -1.19 1.43
CA GLN A 97 -24.63 -1.06 2.88
C GLN A 97 -23.31 -1.67 3.39
N LEU A 98 -22.69 -2.53 2.59
CA LEU A 98 -21.47 -3.24 2.98
C LEU A 98 -20.19 -2.46 2.67
N VAL A 99 -20.24 -1.54 1.72
CA VAL A 99 -19.06 -0.77 1.30
C VAL A 99 -19.00 0.53 2.11
N GLN A 100 -17.90 0.69 2.83
CA GLN A 100 -17.59 1.90 3.57
C GLN A 100 -16.63 2.76 2.76
N VAL A 101 -16.99 4.01 2.52
CA VAL A 101 -16.16 5.01 1.85
C VAL A 101 -16.28 6.31 2.64
N TYR A 102 -15.20 6.73 3.26
CA TYR A 102 -15.16 7.95 4.07
C TYR A 102 -13.74 8.53 4.08
N VAL A 103 -13.60 9.80 4.48
CA VAL A 103 -12.30 10.45 4.64
C VAL A 103 -12.03 10.64 6.13
N ASP A 104 -10.84 10.21 6.56
CA ASP A 104 -10.33 10.36 7.91
C ASP A 104 -8.90 10.89 7.85
N ASP A 105 -8.63 12.02 8.53
CA ASP A 105 -7.31 12.67 8.56
C ASP A 105 -6.68 12.90 7.16
N GLY A 106 -7.49 13.31 6.17
CA GLY A 106 -7.01 13.55 4.80
C GLY A 106 -6.75 12.29 3.97
N GLU A 107 -7.18 11.14 4.44
CA GLU A 107 -7.07 9.84 3.78
C GLU A 107 -8.44 9.30 3.41
N LEU A 108 -8.64 8.93 2.13
CA LEU A 108 -9.84 8.22 1.69
C LEU A 108 -9.75 6.75 2.09
N ARG A 109 -10.56 6.34 3.05
CA ARG A 109 -10.65 4.96 3.50
C ARG A 109 -11.76 4.22 2.79
N VAL A 110 -11.39 3.07 2.21
CA VAL A 110 -12.30 2.22 1.44
C VAL A 110 -12.20 0.79 1.96
N GLY A 111 -13.30 0.30 2.51
CA GLY A 111 -13.34 -1.04 3.11
C GLY A 111 -14.73 -1.65 3.07
N MET A 112 -14.87 -2.81 3.67
CA MET A 112 -16.17 -3.45 3.84
C MET A 112 -16.54 -3.51 5.32
N ALA A 113 -17.81 -3.20 5.63
CA ALA A 113 -18.36 -3.42 6.96
C ALA A 113 -18.24 -4.89 7.36
N TYR A 114 -17.90 -5.12 8.62
CA TYR A 114 -17.67 -6.46 9.14
C TYR A 114 -19.01 -7.22 9.25
N HIS A 115 -19.27 -8.11 8.30
CA HIS A 115 -20.39 -9.05 8.37
C HIS A 115 -19.93 -10.43 7.88
N ASN A 116 -20.51 -11.48 8.42
CA ASN A 116 -20.26 -12.86 8.02
C ASN A 116 -20.85 -13.13 6.63
N PHE A 117 -20.06 -13.00 5.57
CA PHE A 117 -20.55 -13.24 4.22
C PHE A 117 -20.14 -14.61 3.68
N MET A 118 -21.13 -15.36 3.22
CA MET A 118 -20.87 -16.52 2.37
C MET A 118 -20.38 -16.14 0.97
N ARG A 119 -20.70 -14.94 0.48
CA ARG A 119 -20.23 -14.39 -0.80
C ARG A 119 -19.96 -12.90 -0.66
N ARG A 120 -18.73 -12.47 -0.88
CA ARG A 120 -18.35 -11.04 -0.96
C ARG A 120 -18.71 -10.49 -2.35
N PRO A 121 -19.32 -9.31 -2.48
CA PRO A 121 -19.52 -8.66 -3.76
C PRO A 121 -18.15 -8.29 -4.36
N HIS A 122 -18.07 -8.32 -5.69
CA HIS A 122 -16.92 -7.76 -6.40
C HIS A 122 -17.11 -6.25 -6.46
N VAL A 123 -16.27 -5.52 -5.74
CA VAL A 123 -16.35 -4.06 -5.60
C VAL A 123 -15.19 -3.40 -6.32
N VAL A 124 -15.50 -2.43 -7.15
CA VAL A 124 -14.54 -1.55 -7.81
C VAL A 124 -14.83 -0.11 -7.42
N VAL A 125 -13.84 0.57 -6.86
CA VAL A 125 -13.91 2.01 -6.55
C VAL A 125 -13.05 2.76 -7.54
N THR A 126 -13.61 3.75 -8.22
CA THR A 126 -12.89 4.59 -9.18
C THR A 126 -12.78 5.99 -8.60
N VAL A 127 -11.54 6.47 -8.43
CA VAL A 127 -11.20 7.82 -7.98
C VAL A 127 -10.65 8.58 -9.18
N THR A 128 -11.29 9.68 -9.58
CA THR A 128 -10.86 10.50 -10.71
C THR A 128 -10.55 11.92 -10.27
N GLY A 129 -9.64 12.61 -10.97
CA GLY A 129 -9.38 14.04 -10.83
C GLY A 129 -8.73 14.49 -9.51
N TYR A 130 -8.35 13.56 -8.63
CA TYR A 130 -7.64 13.87 -7.38
C TYR A 130 -6.13 13.72 -7.58
N THR A 131 -5.35 14.56 -6.90
CA THR A 131 -3.91 14.41 -6.78
C THR A 131 -3.61 13.66 -5.49
N LEU A 132 -3.03 12.45 -5.59
CA LEU A 132 -2.76 11.59 -4.45
C LEU A 132 -1.26 11.40 -4.26
N TYR A 133 -0.80 11.45 -3.00
CA TYR A 133 0.59 11.30 -2.58
C TYR A 133 0.83 10.06 -1.72
N GLY A 134 -0.23 9.33 -1.37
CA GLY A 134 -0.19 8.09 -0.61
C GLY A 134 -1.16 7.05 -1.14
N TYR A 135 -0.69 5.79 -1.23
CA TYR A 135 -1.50 4.64 -1.60
C TYR A 135 -1.20 3.50 -0.63
N GLU A 136 -2.21 3.09 0.09
CA GLU A 136 -2.15 1.96 1.01
C GLU A 136 -3.16 0.89 0.59
N ALA A 137 -2.72 -0.37 0.56
CA ALA A 137 -3.57 -1.51 0.25
C ALA A 137 -3.33 -2.65 1.22
N SER A 138 -4.40 -3.21 1.76
CA SER A 138 -4.33 -4.31 2.71
C SER A 138 -5.39 -5.38 2.47
N SER A 139 -5.26 -6.53 3.15
CA SER A 139 -6.29 -7.57 3.16
C SER A 139 -6.78 -7.99 1.76
N GLY A 140 -5.85 -8.23 0.85
CA GLY A 140 -6.14 -8.70 -0.51
C GLY A 140 -6.69 -7.63 -1.46
N ALA A 141 -6.68 -6.35 -1.08
CA ALA A 141 -7.10 -5.26 -1.96
C ALA A 141 -6.13 -5.04 -3.13
N SER A 142 -6.58 -4.34 -4.15
CA SER A 142 -5.76 -4.02 -5.31
C SER A 142 -5.91 -2.56 -5.70
N ILE A 143 -4.79 -1.83 -5.85
CA ILE A 143 -4.78 -0.47 -6.37
C ILE A 143 -4.10 -0.43 -7.74
N ARG A 144 -4.76 0.21 -8.70
CA ARG A 144 -4.21 0.46 -10.04
C ARG A 144 -4.32 1.93 -10.40
N VAL A 145 -3.21 2.50 -10.83
CA VAL A 145 -3.17 3.87 -11.33
C VAL A 145 -3.10 3.82 -12.85
N GLY A 146 -4.14 4.33 -13.51
CA GLY A 146 -4.36 4.17 -14.96
C GLY A 146 -3.74 5.26 -15.84
N ALA A 147 -3.14 6.32 -15.27
CA ALA A 147 -2.54 7.43 -16.02
C ALA A 147 -1.18 7.80 -15.43
N PRO A 148 -0.30 8.43 -16.23
CA PRO A 148 0.98 8.92 -15.73
C PRO A 148 0.79 9.89 -14.57
N LEU A 149 1.53 9.66 -13.47
CA LEU A 149 1.62 10.57 -12.33
C LEU A 149 2.89 11.41 -12.44
N LYS A 150 2.76 12.72 -12.33
CA LYS A 150 3.89 13.63 -12.15
C LYS A 150 3.62 14.53 -10.96
N LEU A 151 4.39 14.34 -9.90
CA LEU A 151 4.18 14.98 -8.61
C LEU A 151 5.44 15.75 -8.19
N ASP A 152 5.25 16.73 -7.35
CA ASP A 152 6.29 17.64 -6.85
C ASP A 152 6.71 17.34 -5.41
N ARG A 153 6.04 16.40 -4.77
CA ARG A 153 6.31 15.94 -3.39
C ARG A 153 6.61 14.44 -3.35
N LYS A 154 7.03 13.97 -2.19
CA LYS A 154 7.21 12.55 -1.90
C LYS A 154 5.93 11.76 -2.21
N LEU A 155 6.09 10.60 -2.80
CA LEU A 155 5.02 9.64 -3.06
C LEU A 155 5.29 8.35 -2.30
N SER A 156 4.26 7.83 -1.61
CA SER A 156 4.33 6.60 -0.82
C SER A 156 3.39 5.52 -1.32
N PHE A 157 3.88 4.28 -1.27
CA PHE A 157 3.12 3.07 -1.57
C PHE A 157 3.33 2.06 -0.46
N GLU A 158 2.25 1.52 0.08
CA GLU A 158 2.29 0.49 1.11
C GLU A 158 1.33 -0.66 0.75
N ALA A 159 1.84 -1.89 0.69
CA ALA A 159 1.03 -3.08 0.44
C ALA A 159 1.26 -4.13 1.52
N SER A 160 0.18 -4.61 2.12
CA SER A 160 0.27 -5.62 3.17
C SER A 160 -0.79 -6.72 3.03
N SER A 161 -0.61 -7.82 3.76
CA SER A 161 -1.63 -8.86 3.87
C SER A 161 -2.17 -9.34 2.52
N GLY A 162 -1.28 -9.63 1.57
CA GLY A 162 -1.62 -10.15 0.25
C GLY A 162 -2.24 -9.12 -0.70
N ALA A 163 -2.17 -7.84 -0.40
CA ALA A 163 -2.63 -6.78 -1.29
C ALA A 163 -1.66 -6.48 -2.43
N ASN A 164 -2.13 -5.80 -3.46
CA ASN A 164 -1.35 -5.49 -4.66
C ASN A 164 -1.51 -4.01 -5.05
N ILE A 165 -0.38 -3.33 -5.33
CA ILE A 165 -0.37 -1.98 -5.91
C ILE A 165 0.41 -2.00 -7.22
N GLN A 166 -0.19 -1.49 -8.29
CA GLN A 166 0.44 -1.38 -9.59
C GLN A 166 0.31 0.02 -10.16
N VAL A 167 1.45 0.63 -10.51
CA VAL A 167 1.52 1.95 -11.13
C VAL A 167 2.44 1.90 -12.35
N ASP A 168 1.99 2.47 -13.45
CA ASP A 168 2.81 2.63 -14.64
C ASP A 168 3.07 4.13 -14.91
N ARG A 169 4.34 4.44 -15.17
CA ARG A 169 4.82 5.78 -15.51
C ARG A 169 4.56 6.82 -14.42
N VAL A 170 5.48 6.89 -13.47
CA VAL A 170 5.38 7.79 -12.33
C VAL A 170 6.68 8.58 -12.13
N GLN A 171 6.53 9.89 -11.88
CA GLN A 171 7.60 10.80 -11.58
C GLN A 171 7.31 11.57 -10.29
N ALA A 172 8.27 11.54 -9.36
CA ALA A 172 8.27 12.34 -8.14
C ALA A 172 9.71 12.48 -7.61
N PRO A 173 10.04 13.49 -6.80
CA PRO A 173 11.39 13.66 -6.29
C PRO A 173 11.84 12.53 -5.35
N LYS A 174 10.91 11.95 -4.61
CA LYS A 174 11.19 10.85 -3.68
C LYS A 174 10.05 9.83 -3.70
N PHE A 175 10.42 8.55 -3.70
CA PHE A 175 9.52 7.43 -3.45
C PHE A 175 9.85 6.74 -2.13
N LYS A 176 8.80 6.34 -1.42
CA LYS A 176 8.87 5.37 -0.33
C LYS A 176 7.94 4.21 -0.67
N VAL A 177 8.47 3.01 -0.73
CA VAL A 177 7.74 1.81 -1.12
C VAL A 177 7.93 0.76 -0.03
N GLU A 178 6.84 0.32 0.56
CA GLU A 178 6.85 -0.68 1.62
C GLU A 178 5.94 -1.85 1.23
N ALA A 179 6.41 -3.06 1.44
CA ALA A 179 5.61 -4.25 1.24
C ALA A 179 5.84 -5.26 2.36
N SER A 180 4.77 -5.79 2.92
CA SER A 180 4.86 -6.76 4.02
C SER A 180 3.82 -7.87 3.91
N SER A 181 4.01 -8.95 4.67
CA SER A 181 2.99 -10.01 4.82
C SER A 181 2.42 -10.50 3.49
N GLY A 182 3.27 -10.79 2.51
CA GLY A 182 2.88 -11.24 1.17
C GLY A 182 2.28 -10.15 0.28
N GLY A 183 2.37 -8.87 0.65
CA GLY A 183 1.97 -7.76 -0.21
C GLY A 183 2.87 -7.60 -1.43
N GLU A 184 2.34 -7.03 -2.51
CA GLU A 184 3.05 -6.84 -3.76
C GLU A 184 2.95 -5.39 -4.26
N VAL A 185 4.09 -4.74 -4.56
CA VAL A 185 4.14 -3.42 -5.19
C VAL A 185 4.92 -3.48 -6.49
N LYS A 186 4.30 -3.00 -7.58
CA LYS A 186 4.90 -2.93 -8.92
C LYS A 186 4.88 -1.49 -9.42
N LEU A 187 6.06 -0.87 -9.54
CA LEU A 187 6.21 0.46 -10.11
C LEU A 187 7.03 0.39 -11.39
N TYR A 188 6.41 0.77 -12.50
CA TYR A 188 7.05 0.76 -13.80
C TYR A 188 7.33 2.17 -14.30
N ASN A 189 8.41 2.32 -15.09
CA ASN A 189 8.80 3.59 -15.70
C ASN A 189 8.92 4.74 -14.69
N VAL A 190 9.56 4.44 -13.55
CA VAL A 190 9.81 5.41 -12.48
C VAL A 190 10.89 6.42 -12.89
N LEU A 191 10.68 7.69 -12.57
CA LEU A 191 11.71 8.73 -12.63
C LEU A 191 11.74 9.48 -11.30
N THR A 192 12.88 9.39 -10.58
CA THR A 192 13.02 9.96 -9.24
C THR A 192 14.48 10.30 -8.91
N ASP A 193 14.69 11.14 -7.90
CA ASP A 193 16.02 11.40 -7.34
C ASP A 193 16.37 10.39 -6.23
N LEU A 194 15.35 9.95 -5.45
CA LEU A 194 15.53 9.02 -4.34
C LEU A 194 14.42 7.96 -4.34
N MET A 195 14.84 6.69 -4.36
CA MET A 195 13.98 5.52 -4.19
C MET A 195 14.34 4.81 -2.87
N GLU A 196 13.37 4.68 -1.98
CA GLU A 196 13.46 3.82 -0.79
C GLU A 196 12.46 2.68 -0.96
N ALA A 197 12.92 1.43 -0.86
CA ALA A 197 12.08 0.25 -1.00
C ALA A 197 12.43 -0.79 0.07
N ASP A 198 11.45 -1.12 0.88
CA ASP A 198 11.55 -2.04 2.02
C ASP A 198 10.53 -3.17 1.86
N ALA A 199 11.01 -4.40 1.81
CA ALA A 199 10.19 -5.60 1.69
C ALA A 199 10.44 -6.56 2.86
N SER A 200 9.37 -7.05 3.47
CA SER A 200 9.47 -8.00 4.59
C SER A 200 8.41 -9.10 4.52
N SER A 201 8.63 -10.18 5.30
CA SER A 201 7.62 -11.23 5.51
C SER A 201 7.02 -11.79 4.21
N GLY A 202 7.88 -12.22 3.29
CA GLY A 202 7.49 -12.84 2.03
C GLY A 202 6.85 -11.91 1.00
N ALA A 203 6.96 -10.61 1.19
CA ALA A 203 6.45 -9.61 0.25
C ALA A 203 7.35 -9.44 -0.98
N SER A 204 6.85 -8.75 -2.00
CA SER A 204 7.59 -8.51 -3.24
C SER A 204 7.44 -7.07 -3.73
N ILE A 205 8.57 -6.43 -4.03
CA ILE A 205 8.63 -5.12 -4.69
C ILE A 205 9.30 -5.28 -6.05
N THR A 206 8.67 -4.79 -7.13
CA THR A 206 9.23 -4.79 -8.48
C THR A 206 9.31 -3.37 -9.00
N LEU A 207 10.52 -2.95 -9.39
CA LEU A 207 10.81 -1.58 -9.81
C LEU A 207 11.45 -1.55 -11.21
N SER A 208 11.06 -0.56 -12.01
CA SER A 208 11.75 -0.27 -13.27
C SER A 208 11.78 1.23 -13.55
N GLY A 209 12.79 1.71 -14.28
CA GLY A 209 12.97 3.12 -14.63
C GLY A 209 14.35 3.66 -14.29
N ARG A 210 14.42 4.85 -13.69
CA ARG A 210 15.67 5.52 -13.34
C ARG A 210 15.58 6.27 -12.01
N THR A 211 16.67 6.22 -11.25
CA THR A 211 16.86 7.00 -10.02
C THR A 211 18.31 7.48 -9.90
N GLN A 212 18.53 8.55 -9.15
CA GLN A 212 19.89 8.97 -8.78
C GLN A 212 20.40 8.10 -7.63
N ARG A 213 19.59 7.95 -6.59
CA ARG A 213 19.93 7.16 -5.39
C ARG A 213 18.83 6.18 -5.07
N ALA A 214 19.23 5.01 -4.62
CA ALA A 214 18.30 3.98 -4.17
C ALA A 214 18.75 3.42 -2.82
N LYS A 215 17.78 3.08 -1.97
CA LYS A 215 17.99 2.25 -0.78
C LYS A 215 17.02 1.08 -0.86
N PHE A 216 17.56 -0.13 -0.76
CA PHE A 216 16.80 -1.37 -0.86
C PHE A 216 17.00 -2.21 0.38
N GLU A 217 15.91 -2.62 1.01
CA GLU A 217 15.95 -3.53 2.15
C GLU A 217 15.02 -4.73 1.87
N ALA A 218 15.51 -5.94 2.16
CA ALA A 218 14.71 -7.16 2.05
C ALA A 218 14.96 -8.07 3.25
N SER A 219 13.92 -8.51 3.93
CA SER A 219 14.04 -9.39 5.07
C SER A 219 12.96 -10.48 5.12
N SER A 220 13.20 -11.51 5.94
CA SER A 220 12.19 -12.55 6.20
C SER A 220 11.58 -13.17 4.93
N GLY A 221 12.44 -13.55 3.98
CA GLY A 221 12.03 -14.19 2.74
C GLY A 221 11.38 -13.28 1.71
N ALA A 222 11.45 -11.97 1.89
CA ALA A 222 10.92 -11.00 0.92
C ALA A 222 11.91 -10.73 -0.22
N THR A 223 11.42 -10.11 -1.30
CA THR A 223 12.20 -9.87 -2.50
C THR A 223 12.02 -8.46 -3.04
N VAL A 224 13.15 -7.76 -3.31
CA VAL A 224 13.19 -6.49 -4.05
C VAL A 224 13.82 -6.73 -5.42
N LYS A 225 13.02 -6.60 -6.50
CA LYS A 225 13.43 -6.77 -7.91
C LYS A 225 13.59 -5.41 -8.57
N ALA A 226 14.80 -4.88 -8.59
CA ALA A 226 15.16 -3.59 -9.17
C ALA A 226 16.19 -3.70 -10.31
N GLU A 227 16.31 -4.86 -10.95
CA GLU A 227 17.23 -5.09 -12.07
C GLU A 227 16.91 -4.20 -13.28
N ARG A 228 15.67 -3.72 -13.40
CA ARG A 228 15.23 -2.81 -14.45
C ARG A 228 15.15 -1.34 -14.02
N LEU A 229 15.53 -1.02 -12.78
CA LEU A 229 15.68 0.33 -12.26
C LEU A 229 17.16 0.72 -12.30
N SER A 230 17.54 1.55 -13.26
CA SER A 230 18.91 2.07 -13.34
C SER A 230 19.15 3.10 -12.24
N ALA A 231 20.04 2.84 -11.30
CA ALA A 231 20.47 3.74 -10.24
C ALA A 231 21.92 4.21 -10.44
N GLN A 232 22.23 5.47 -10.11
CA GLN A 232 23.62 5.94 -10.08
C GLN A 232 24.31 5.39 -8.82
N HIS A 233 23.64 5.47 -7.68
CA HIS A 233 24.14 4.95 -6.42
C HIS A 233 23.03 4.14 -5.74
N ALA A 234 23.39 2.97 -5.19
CA ALA A 234 22.47 2.18 -4.39
C ALA A 234 23.14 1.73 -3.08
N GLU A 235 22.32 1.66 -2.04
CA GLU A 235 22.58 0.94 -0.80
C GLU A 235 21.62 -0.24 -0.75
N ALA A 236 22.13 -1.42 -0.40
CA ALA A 236 21.27 -2.61 -0.36
C ALA A 236 21.59 -3.47 0.87
N GLU A 237 20.54 -3.89 1.54
CA GLU A 237 20.58 -4.76 2.70
C GLU A 237 19.63 -5.95 2.47
N ALA A 238 20.12 -7.16 2.77
CA ALA A 238 19.30 -8.36 2.73
C ALA A 238 19.56 -9.24 3.95
N SER A 239 18.51 -9.68 4.63
CA SER A 239 18.64 -10.50 5.84
C SER A 239 17.57 -11.59 5.91
N SER A 240 17.77 -12.59 6.76
CA SER A 240 16.76 -13.62 7.06
C SER A 240 16.11 -14.24 5.79
N GLY A 241 16.92 -14.59 4.79
CA GLY A 241 16.45 -15.15 3.53
C GLY A 241 15.84 -14.12 2.56
N GLY A 242 15.98 -12.82 2.83
CA GLY A 242 15.60 -11.77 1.88
C GLY A 242 16.49 -11.72 0.65
N GLU A 243 15.97 -11.21 -0.46
CA GLU A 243 16.70 -11.08 -1.73
C GLU A 243 16.54 -9.68 -2.31
N VAL A 244 17.65 -9.03 -2.66
CA VAL A 244 17.69 -7.78 -3.40
C VAL A 244 18.44 -7.99 -4.72
N THR A 245 17.77 -7.74 -5.85
CA THR A 245 18.41 -7.65 -7.16
C THR A 245 18.31 -6.21 -7.65
N CYS A 246 19.45 -5.56 -7.90
CA CYS A 246 19.52 -4.17 -8.32
C CYS A 246 20.39 -3.97 -9.58
N ASN A 247 20.31 -2.78 -10.17
CA ASN A 247 21.13 -2.33 -11.30
C ASN A 247 21.68 -0.93 -10.98
N ALA A 248 22.82 -0.90 -10.31
CA ALA A 248 23.43 0.34 -9.81
C ALA A 248 24.86 0.49 -10.30
N ALA A 249 25.21 1.70 -10.76
CA ALA A 249 26.58 2.01 -11.17
C ALA A 249 27.57 1.94 -9.98
N THR A 250 27.11 2.33 -8.79
CA THR A 250 27.83 2.16 -7.52
C THR A 250 26.89 1.49 -6.52
N LEU A 251 27.32 0.38 -5.91
CA LEU A 251 26.57 -0.33 -4.89
C LEU A 251 27.38 -0.39 -3.59
N VAL A 252 26.73 -0.01 -2.48
CA VAL A 252 27.18 -0.31 -1.12
C VAL A 252 26.26 -1.40 -0.57
N VAL A 253 26.86 -2.48 -0.11
CA VAL A 253 26.12 -3.56 0.57
C VAL A 253 26.42 -3.44 2.06
N ASP A 254 25.39 -3.37 2.87
CA ASP A 254 25.56 -3.45 4.33
C ASP A 254 25.79 -4.92 4.69
N ASP A 255 27.06 -5.23 4.97
CA ASP A 255 27.55 -6.58 5.27
C ASP A 255 27.52 -6.82 6.80
N ASP A 256 26.34 -6.96 7.36
CA ASP A 256 26.21 -7.53 8.70
C ASP A 256 26.28 -9.06 8.61
N SER A 257 27.45 -9.61 8.90
CA SER A 257 27.84 -11.02 8.70
C SER A 257 26.96 -12.07 9.41
N SER A 258 25.94 -11.66 10.17
CA SER A 258 24.95 -12.55 10.79
C SER A 258 23.75 -12.87 9.89
N ARG A 259 23.70 -12.35 8.66
CA ARG A 259 22.50 -12.33 7.82
C ARG A 259 22.58 -13.36 6.67
N THR A 260 21.50 -14.12 6.52
CA THR A 260 21.33 -15.13 5.46
C THR A 260 20.57 -14.56 4.25
N GLY A 261 20.79 -13.30 3.90
CA GLY A 261 20.18 -12.65 2.74
C GLY A 261 21.08 -12.66 1.51
N THR A 262 20.55 -12.27 0.37
CA THR A 262 21.27 -12.20 -0.91
C THR A 262 21.11 -10.83 -1.56
N VAL A 263 22.22 -10.16 -1.86
CA VAL A 263 22.25 -8.94 -2.67
C VAL A 263 22.97 -9.22 -3.98
N ARG A 264 22.36 -8.89 -5.11
CA ARG A 264 22.91 -9.05 -6.45
C ARG A 264 22.82 -7.76 -7.26
N ASN A 265 23.95 -7.27 -7.75
CA ASN A 265 23.99 -6.19 -8.73
C ASN A 265 24.14 -6.75 -10.15
N VAL A 266 23.28 -6.35 -11.08
CA VAL A 266 23.32 -6.78 -12.48
C VAL A 266 23.92 -5.73 -13.42
N ALA A 267 24.36 -4.57 -12.90
CA ALA A 267 25.06 -3.56 -13.69
C ALA A 267 26.33 -4.17 -14.34
N LYS A 268 26.54 -3.79 -15.61
CA LYS A 268 27.73 -4.21 -16.40
C LYS A 268 28.77 -3.11 -16.38
#